data_b3b883d48ed0d033286cee3228987e7c
#
_entry.id   b3b883d48ed0d033286cee3228987e7c
#
_cell.length_a   1.000
_cell.length_b   1.000
_cell.length_c   1.000
_cell.angle_alpha   90.00
_cell.angle_beta   90.00
_cell.angle_gamma   90.00
#
_symmetry.space_group_name_H-M   'P 1'
#
loop_
_entity.id
_entity.type
_entity.pdbx_description
1 polymer ?
#
loop_
_entity_poly.entity_id
_entity_poly.type
_entity_poly.pdbx_seq_one_letter_code
_entity_poly.pdbx_strand_id
1 'polypeptide(L)'
;MQEKTVYNFNAGPATLPKAVMLKAQEEFVNYRGCGYGIVEESHRAAPFEEIIQAAEANIRKLMGISADYDVLFLQGGASLQFAMVPMNLMVPGKKIAFCDTGEWAHKAMKEAKILGAGINLVYDGAKEK
;
A
#
# COMPACT_ATOMS: atom_id res chain seq x y z
N MET A 1 21.68 21.59 22.26
CA MET A 1 21.56 21.76 20.78
C MET A 1 20.12 22.05 20.47
N GLN A 2 19.80 23.20 19.82
CA GLN A 2 18.44 23.45 19.35
C GLN A 2 18.07 22.39 18.27
N GLU A 3 16.98 21.69 18.49
CA GLU A 3 16.44 20.72 17.50
C GLU A 3 16.03 21.49 16.24
N LYS A 4 16.73 21.26 15.13
CA LYS A 4 16.42 21.91 13.85
C LYS A 4 15.15 21.27 13.30
N THR A 5 14.08 22.04 13.17
CA THR A 5 12.87 21.58 12.50
C THR A 5 13.10 21.56 11.00
N VAL A 6 12.96 20.38 10.38
CA VAL A 6 13.04 20.19 8.94
C VAL A 6 11.68 19.73 8.44
N TYR A 7 11.17 20.39 7.40
CA TYR A 7 9.95 20.00 6.70
C TYR A 7 10.31 19.11 5.52
N ASN A 8 9.86 17.86 5.56
CA ASN A 8 10.12 16.89 4.50
C ASN A 8 8.90 16.79 3.57
N PHE A 9 9.07 17.16 2.30
CA PHE A 9 8.06 17.12 1.25
C PHE A 9 8.32 16.02 0.22
N ASN A 10 9.12 15.00 0.55
CA ASN A 10 9.35 13.86 -0.35
C ASN A 10 8.05 13.10 -0.61
N ALA A 11 7.90 12.63 -1.84
CA ALA A 11 6.74 11.86 -2.27
C ALA A 11 6.68 10.45 -1.64
N GLY A 12 7.85 9.86 -1.38
CA GLY A 12 8.02 8.57 -0.71
C GLY A 12 9.48 8.11 -0.70
N PRO A 13 10.01 7.65 0.44
CA PRO A 13 9.42 7.67 1.78
C PRO A 13 9.01 9.07 2.23
N ALA A 14 7.77 9.19 2.74
CA ALA A 14 7.16 10.48 3.11
C ALA A 14 7.26 10.74 4.62
N THR A 15 6.92 11.95 5.01
CA THR A 15 6.84 12.33 6.43
C THR A 15 5.75 11.53 7.15
N LEU A 16 6.11 10.99 8.32
CA LEU A 16 5.17 10.42 9.27
C LEU A 16 4.93 11.40 10.42
N PRO A 17 3.74 11.42 11.03
CA PRO A 17 3.49 12.23 12.22
C PRO A 17 4.47 11.89 13.35
N LYS A 18 5.03 12.90 14.01
CA LYS A 18 6.03 12.69 15.09
C LYS A 18 5.51 11.79 16.21
N ALA A 19 4.24 11.92 16.57
CA ALA A 19 3.61 11.07 17.59
C ALA A 19 3.63 9.57 17.20
N VAL A 20 3.41 9.25 15.93
CA VAL A 20 3.48 7.87 15.42
C VAL A 20 4.91 7.34 15.50
N MET A 21 5.90 8.18 15.12
CA MET A 21 7.32 7.79 15.20
C MET A 21 7.79 7.52 16.62
N LEU A 22 7.36 8.36 17.58
CA LEU A 22 7.72 8.19 19.00
C LEU A 22 7.07 6.91 19.56
N LYS A 23 5.82 6.65 19.23
CA LYS A 23 5.15 5.41 19.62
C LYS A 23 5.84 4.18 19.02
N ALA A 24 6.18 4.22 17.74
CA ALA A 24 6.93 3.14 17.09
C ALA A 24 8.30 2.89 17.75
N GLN A 25 9.02 3.96 18.13
CA GLN A 25 10.29 3.87 18.85
C GLN A 25 10.14 3.18 20.21
N GLU A 26 9.10 3.52 20.97
CA GLU A 26 8.82 2.90 22.27
C GLU A 26 8.49 1.40 22.11
N GLU A 27 7.61 1.07 21.18
CA GLU A 27 7.15 -0.30 20.96
C GLU A 27 8.17 -1.19 20.23
N PHE A 28 9.20 -0.58 19.60
CA PHE A 28 10.22 -1.32 18.86
C PHE A 28 11.09 -2.21 19.76
N VAL A 29 11.35 -1.79 20.99
CA VAL A 29 12.19 -2.52 21.95
C VAL A 29 11.38 -3.30 22.97
N ASN A 30 10.23 -2.77 23.37
CA ASN A 30 9.39 -3.40 24.40
C ASN A 30 7.91 -3.13 24.14
N TYR A 31 7.30 -3.99 23.34
CA TYR A 31 5.90 -3.84 22.98
C TYR A 31 5.00 -4.07 24.20
N ARG A 32 4.33 -3.00 24.65
CA ARG A 32 3.38 -3.02 25.78
C ARG A 32 3.88 -3.74 27.03
N GLY A 33 5.17 -3.73 27.30
CA GLY A 33 5.76 -4.37 28.47
C GLY A 33 5.97 -5.87 28.38
N CYS A 34 5.84 -6.47 27.20
CA CYS A 34 6.04 -7.91 26.99
C CYS A 34 7.50 -8.38 27.13
N GLY A 35 8.46 -7.43 27.22
CA GLY A 35 9.89 -7.76 27.33
C GLY A 35 10.60 -8.03 26.01
N TYR A 36 9.91 -7.87 24.87
CA TYR A 36 10.44 -7.95 23.52
C TYR A 36 9.77 -6.90 22.61
N GLY A 37 10.39 -6.59 21.49
CA GLY A 37 9.93 -5.59 20.54
C GLY A 37 8.86 -6.12 19.60
N ILE A 38 8.03 -5.21 19.06
CA ILE A 38 6.98 -5.58 18.11
C ILE A 38 7.52 -6.28 16.85
N VAL A 39 8.77 -6.00 16.46
CA VAL A 39 9.42 -6.60 15.29
C VAL A 39 9.81 -8.07 15.51
N GLU A 40 9.82 -8.54 16.75
CA GLU A 40 10.12 -9.91 17.13
C GLU A 40 8.83 -10.74 17.30
N GLU A 41 7.64 -10.10 17.20
CA GLU A 41 6.37 -10.75 17.41
C GLU A 41 5.99 -11.65 16.22
N SER A 42 5.47 -12.82 16.54
CA SER A 42 4.94 -13.74 15.53
C SER A 42 3.64 -13.21 14.93
N HIS A 43 3.53 -13.26 13.59
CA HIS A 43 2.28 -12.92 12.90
C HIS A 43 1.09 -13.85 13.23
N ARG A 44 1.31 -14.93 14.01
CA ARG A 44 0.28 -15.86 14.48
C ARG A 44 -0.06 -15.66 15.97
N ALA A 45 0.59 -14.72 16.64
CA ALA A 45 0.35 -14.45 18.03
C ALA A 45 -0.77 -13.43 18.24
N ALA A 46 -1.48 -13.54 19.36
CA ALA A 46 -2.60 -12.67 19.68
C ALA A 46 -2.25 -11.15 19.62
N PRO A 47 -1.08 -10.68 20.10
CA PRO A 47 -0.74 -9.26 19.97
C PRO A 47 -0.66 -8.77 18.53
N PHE A 48 -0.15 -9.58 17.61
CA PHE A 48 -0.14 -9.23 16.19
C PHE A 48 -1.55 -9.27 15.59
N GLU A 49 -2.35 -10.25 15.95
CA GLU A 49 -3.74 -10.36 15.50
C GLU A 49 -4.55 -9.12 15.88
N GLU A 50 -4.40 -8.64 17.11
CA GLU A 50 -5.02 -7.38 17.56
C GLU A 50 -4.60 -6.19 16.70
N ILE A 51 -3.31 -6.09 16.33
CA ILE A 51 -2.79 -5.00 15.50
C ILE A 51 -3.42 -5.03 14.11
N ILE A 52 -3.43 -6.19 13.45
CA ILE A 52 -3.93 -6.29 12.07
C ILE A 52 -5.44 -6.07 12.00
N GLN A 53 -6.18 -6.57 12.97
CA GLN A 53 -7.63 -6.34 13.07
C GLN A 53 -7.94 -4.86 13.33
N ALA A 54 -7.19 -4.20 14.21
CA ALA A 54 -7.34 -2.77 14.45
C ALA A 54 -6.97 -1.95 13.20
N ALA A 55 -5.93 -2.34 12.45
CA ALA A 55 -5.56 -1.70 11.20
C ALA A 55 -6.68 -1.80 10.16
N GLU A 56 -7.26 -2.98 9.98
CA GLU A 56 -8.40 -3.19 9.09
C GLU A 56 -9.60 -2.34 9.50
N ALA A 57 -9.99 -2.40 10.78
CA ALA A 57 -11.12 -1.64 11.31
C ALA A 57 -10.93 -0.12 11.10
N ASN A 58 -9.72 0.38 11.31
CA ASN A 58 -9.40 1.80 11.09
C ASN A 58 -9.47 2.19 9.61
N ILE A 59 -8.96 1.36 8.70
CA ILE A 59 -9.05 1.59 7.26
C ILE A 59 -10.51 1.63 6.83
N ARG A 60 -11.32 0.66 7.25
CA ARG A 60 -12.76 0.62 6.96
C ARG A 60 -13.47 1.89 7.44
N LYS A 61 -13.20 2.29 8.67
CA LYS A 61 -13.79 3.50 9.28
C LYS A 61 -13.39 4.78 8.54
N LEU A 62 -12.10 4.94 8.24
CA LEU A 62 -11.56 6.16 7.62
C LEU A 62 -11.99 6.31 6.16
N MET A 63 -12.13 5.21 5.44
CA MET A 63 -12.46 5.20 4.01
C MET A 63 -13.95 4.92 3.74
N GLY A 64 -14.76 4.65 4.77
CA GLY A 64 -16.19 4.33 4.62
C GLY A 64 -16.42 2.99 3.89
N ILE A 65 -15.54 1.99 4.08
CA ILE A 65 -15.63 0.70 3.40
C ILE A 65 -16.71 -0.15 4.05
N SER A 66 -17.72 -0.56 3.26
CA SER A 66 -18.80 -1.44 3.71
C SER A 66 -18.34 -2.90 3.85
N ALA A 67 -19.20 -3.73 4.44
CA ALA A 67 -18.96 -5.16 4.58
C ALA A 67 -18.96 -5.95 3.24
N ASP A 68 -19.39 -5.31 2.14
CA ASP A 68 -19.40 -5.91 0.80
C ASP A 68 -18.00 -5.99 0.17
N TYR A 69 -17.00 -5.38 0.82
CA TYR A 69 -15.62 -5.35 0.35
C TYR A 69 -14.68 -6.02 1.36
N ASP A 70 -13.70 -6.75 0.86
CA ASP A 70 -12.60 -7.26 1.66
C ASP A 70 -11.43 -6.28 1.69
N VAL A 71 -10.74 -6.17 2.84
CA VAL A 71 -9.49 -5.44 2.99
C VAL A 71 -8.35 -6.44 3.06
N LEU A 72 -7.44 -6.39 2.10
CA LEU A 72 -6.33 -7.33 1.99
C LEU A 72 -5.00 -6.63 2.23
N PHE A 73 -4.20 -7.17 3.16
CA PHE A 73 -2.82 -6.75 3.39
C PHE A 73 -1.88 -7.65 2.60
N LEU A 74 -1.42 -7.19 1.43
CA LEU A 74 -0.63 -7.97 0.51
C LEU A 74 0.82 -7.50 0.48
N GLN A 75 1.74 -8.45 0.39
CA GLN A 75 3.17 -8.18 0.23
C GLN A 75 3.51 -7.71 -1.20
N GLY A 76 4.72 -7.14 -1.40
CA GLY A 76 5.24 -6.77 -2.72
C GLY A 76 4.94 -5.34 -3.17
N GLY A 77 4.22 -4.57 -2.35
CA GLY A 77 3.89 -3.18 -2.62
C GLY A 77 3.06 -2.98 -3.89
N ALA A 78 2.89 -1.73 -4.30
CA ALA A 78 2.13 -1.38 -5.49
C ALA A 78 2.73 -1.95 -6.79
N SER A 79 4.04 -2.14 -6.86
CA SER A 79 4.69 -2.69 -8.06
C SER A 79 4.23 -4.12 -8.35
N LEU A 80 4.11 -4.97 -7.33
CA LEU A 80 3.61 -6.33 -7.54
C LEU A 80 2.12 -6.33 -7.90
N GLN A 81 1.33 -5.37 -7.39
CA GLN A 81 -0.08 -5.24 -7.73
C GLN A 81 -0.31 -4.95 -9.21
N PHE A 82 0.63 -4.32 -9.91
CA PHE A 82 0.55 -4.13 -11.36
C PHE A 82 0.46 -5.45 -12.14
N ALA A 83 1.05 -6.51 -11.60
CA ALA A 83 0.93 -7.86 -12.14
C ALA A 83 -0.24 -8.62 -11.51
N MET A 84 -0.41 -8.58 -10.17
CA MET A 84 -1.40 -9.39 -9.46
C MET A 84 -2.85 -9.03 -9.86
N VAL A 85 -3.16 -7.75 -10.05
CA VAL A 85 -4.49 -7.32 -10.46
C VAL A 85 -4.88 -7.93 -11.82
N PRO A 86 -4.10 -7.75 -12.91
CA PRO A 86 -4.43 -8.39 -14.18
C PRO A 86 -4.39 -9.92 -14.12
N MET A 87 -3.47 -10.53 -13.37
CA MET A 87 -3.43 -12.01 -13.20
C MET A 87 -4.73 -12.58 -12.64
N ASN A 88 -5.39 -11.88 -11.74
CA ASN A 88 -6.60 -12.33 -11.08
C ASN A 88 -7.89 -11.91 -11.80
N LEU A 89 -7.88 -10.76 -12.48
CA LEU A 89 -9.12 -10.16 -13.01
C LEU A 89 -9.19 -10.14 -14.54
N MET A 90 -8.12 -10.50 -15.24
CA MET A 90 -8.11 -10.52 -16.69
C MET A 90 -9.05 -11.60 -17.23
N VAL A 91 -9.95 -11.21 -18.13
CA VAL A 91 -10.87 -12.11 -18.80
C VAL A 91 -10.34 -12.44 -20.20
N PRO A 92 -10.24 -13.72 -20.60
CA PRO A 92 -9.79 -14.12 -21.94
C PRO A 92 -10.59 -13.42 -23.04
N GLY A 93 -9.88 -12.90 -24.04
CA GLY A 93 -10.48 -12.19 -25.18
C GLY A 93 -10.95 -10.76 -24.89
N LYS A 94 -10.82 -10.28 -23.64
CA LYS A 94 -11.13 -8.89 -23.28
C LYS A 94 -9.85 -8.05 -23.22
N LYS A 95 -10.02 -6.74 -23.39
CA LYS A 95 -8.94 -5.75 -23.20
C LYS A 95 -9.07 -5.09 -21.85
N ILE A 96 -7.94 -4.75 -21.24
CA ILE A 96 -7.89 -3.93 -20.03
C ILE A 96 -7.81 -2.46 -20.45
N ALA A 97 -8.70 -1.64 -19.91
CA ALA A 97 -8.68 -0.20 -20.10
C ALA A 97 -7.64 0.47 -19.21
N PHE A 98 -6.84 1.38 -19.76
CA PHE A 98 -5.84 2.16 -19.04
C PHE A 98 -6.00 3.65 -19.29
N CYS A 99 -5.80 4.45 -18.22
CA CYS A 99 -5.55 5.87 -18.29
C CYS A 99 -4.06 6.08 -18.03
N ASP A 100 -3.27 6.40 -19.04
CA ASP A 100 -1.83 6.68 -18.87
C ASP A 100 -1.66 8.14 -18.43
N THR A 101 -1.66 8.34 -17.11
CA THR A 101 -1.52 9.65 -16.48
C THR A 101 -0.08 9.99 -16.09
N GLY A 102 0.86 9.07 -16.29
CA GLY A 102 2.27 9.27 -15.95
C GLY A 102 3.02 7.96 -15.76
N GLU A 103 4.23 8.06 -15.21
CA GLU A 103 5.22 6.96 -15.12
C GLU A 103 4.66 5.68 -14.48
N TRP A 104 3.90 5.79 -13.40
CA TRP A 104 3.36 4.61 -12.70
C TRP A 104 2.23 3.94 -13.45
N ALA A 105 1.34 4.73 -14.08
CA ALA A 105 0.30 4.20 -14.96
C ALA A 105 0.92 3.46 -16.17
N HIS A 106 1.99 4.05 -16.74
CA HIS A 106 2.74 3.45 -17.82
C HIS A 106 3.39 2.11 -17.42
N LYS A 107 3.98 2.02 -16.21
CA LYS A 107 4.53 0.77 -15.67
C LYS A 107 3.45 -0.29 -15.48
N ALA A 108 2.30 0.07 -14.90
CA ALA A 108 1.18 -0.86 -14.75
C ALA A 108 0.70 -1.45 -16.09
N MET A 109 0.61 -0.60 -17.12
CA MET A 109 0.26 -1.03 -18.47
C MET A 109 1.32 -1.98 -19.06
N LYS A 110 2.62 -1.75 -18.81
CA LYS A 110 3.69 -2.66 -19.25
C LYS A 110 3.56 -4.04 -18.61
N GLU A 111 3.32 -4.11 -17.30
CA GLU A 111 3.15 -5.39 -16.61
C GLU A 111 1.95 -6.18 -17.16
N ALA A 112 0.83 -5.53 -17.39
CA ALA A 112 -0.32 -6.16 -18.03
C ALA A 112 0.00 -6.71 -19.43
N LYS A 113 0.78 -5.98 -20.23
CA LYS A 113 1.24 -6.46 -21.56
C LYS A 113 2.14 -7.69 -21.45
N ILE A 114 3.05 -7.73 -20.48
CA ILE A 114 3.93 -8.89 -20.23
C ILE A 114 3.10 -10.14 -19.93
N LEU A 115 1.98 -9.98 -19.24
CA LEU A 115 1.03 -11.06 -18.95
C LEU A 115 0.13 -11.45 -20.14
N GLY A 116 0.31 -10.83 -21.29
CA GLY A 116 -0.46 -11.11 -22.49
C GLY A 116 -1.80 -10.38 -22.60
N ALA A 117 -2.04 -9.37 -21.74
CA ALA A 117 -3.28 -8.61 -21.79
C ALA A 117 -3.38 -7.75 -23.06
N GLY A 118 -4.52 -7.79 -23.72
CA GLY A 118 -4.89 -6.79 -24.71
C GLY A 118 -5.13 -5.43 -24.00
N ILE A 119 -4.55 -4.36 -24.53
CA ILE A 119 -4.65 -3.03 -23.92
C ILE A 119 -5.63 -2.16 -24.71
N ASN A 120 -6.48 -1.45 -23.98
CA ASN A 120 -7.28 -0.33 -24.48
C ASN A 120 -6.83 0.94 -23.75
N LEU A 121 -6.02 1.77 -24.42
CA LEU A 121 -5.58 3.06 -23.87
C LEU A 121 -6.71 4.08 -24.08
N VAL A 122 -7.44 4.37 -23.00
CA VAL A 122 -8.60 5.28 -23.05
C VAL A 122 -8.23 6.74 -22.79
N TYR A 123 -7.09 6.96 -22.14
CA TYR A 123 -6.53 8.30 -21.91
C TYR A 123 -5.00 8.25 -21.99
N ASP A 124 -4.41 9.23 -22.66
CA ASP A 124 -2.96 9.37 -22.88
C ASP A 124 -2.52 10.78 -22.49
N GLY A 125 -2.07 10.95 -21.25
CA GLY A 125 -1.66 12.24 -20.70
C GLY A 125 -0.37 12.81 -21.34
N ALA A 126 0.37 12.03 -22.13
CA ALA A 126 1.52 12.54 -22.87
C ALA A 126 1.11 13.40 -24.08
N LYS A 127 -0.12 13.25 -24.56
CA LYS A 127 -0.66 14.01 -25.69
C LYS A 127 -1.26 15.36 -25.31
N GLU A 128 -1.40 15.63 -24.01
CA GLU A 128 -1.99 16.86 -23.48
C GLU A 128 -0.95 17.87 -22.96
N LYS A 129 0.34 17.63 -23.23
CA LYS A 129 1.46 18.49 -22.80
C LYS A 129 1.97 19.35 -23.94
#